data_b840b1036000dde61e0eca5161ac3173
#
_entry.id   b840b1036000dde61e0eca5161ac3173
#
_cell.length_a   1.000
_cell.length_b   1.000
_cell.length_c   1.000
_cell.angle_alpha   90.00
_cell.angle_beta   90.00
_cell.angle_gamma   90.00
#
_symmetry.space_group_name_H-M   'P 1'
#
loop_
_entity.id
_entity.type
_entity.pdbx_description
1 polymer ?
#
loop_
_entity_poly.entity_id
_entity_poly.type
_entity_poly.pdbx_seq_one_letter_code
_entity_poly.pdbx_strand_id
1 'polypeptide(L)'
;MDEPEESPKKVVDMIVYLRDRNGIFYSIEDGHLAQAEELLDMTMKEQGLSEVAREVFAVWLVSELLEIRLKKNHQPHQVVQKWDELCVLYTDAKLSDIEKSEPVLMMQRDVFYPKYKEKTITNEEILCLLYHEAKFNVIEGRYPLHPEDYHTLAGIQALIHLGKYNPREHVQAEYRANLIKFYPDHMFQKEKFLFFTRKDESAKCEEQFMTAHARLSEQYEQQDVQTVLGNLYRQYLDICWSYPFYGSAFFKGQVETPTRKFMKMIKSAPDTKVLVAINTEGVSIIDKEKETLLLHAPFDQLLWEFREAEFDGDDDIMPSLFLQFLVEGEQEVTKLLQVYSREAKLMNALINTCVMKKKLSRKEDGVDFVDAGLFPGRNDTSHASKVCNKLDKLCLTTYTKKGECID
;
A
#
# COMPACT_ATOMS: atom_id res chain seq x y z
N MET A 1 -29.44 46.84 23.82
CA MET A 1 -28.47 45.73 23.75
C MET A 1 -28.78 45.01 22.47
N ASP A 2 -28.05 45.34 21.41
CA ASP A 2 -28.21 44.66 20.14
C ASP A 2 -27.55 43.28 20.29
N GLU A 3 -28.31 42.23 20.04
CA GLU A 3 -27.75 40.89 19.93
C GLU A 3 -26.75 40.90 18.75
N PRO A 4 -25.58 40.28 18.89
CA PRO A 4 -24.65 40.21 17.78
C PRO A 4 -25.32 39.44 16.66
N GLU A 5 -25.49 40.06 15.48
CA GLU A 5 -25.88 39.38 14.25
C GLU A 5 -24.91 38.24 14.02
N GLU A 6 -25.36 36.99 14.19
CA GLU A 6 -24.59 35.83 13.78
C GLU A 6 -24.34 35.94 12.27
N SER A 7 -23.07 35.97 11.87
CA SER A 7 -22.69 35.92 10.48
C SER A 7 -23.28 34.66 9.85
N PRO A 8 -23.81 34.72 8.61
CA PRO A 8 -24.45 33.57 7.98
C PRO A 8 -23.44 32.40 7.90
N LYS A 9 -23.80 31.29 8.50
CA LYS A 9 -22.99 30.06 8.48
C LYS A 9 -22.77 29.61 7.02
N LYS A 10 -21.53 29.37 6.65
CA LYS A 10 -21.17 28.95 5.29
C LYS A 10 -21.32 27.44 5.18
N VAL A 11 -22.28 26.97 4.43
CA VAL A 11 -22.44 25.54 4.12
C VAL A 11 -21.37 25.12 3.11
N VAL A 12 -20.71 24.00 3.37
CA VAL A 12 -19.74 23.37 2.49
C VAL A 12 -20.19 21.93 2.17
N ASP A 13 -20.27 21.65 0.88
CA ASP A 13 -20.60 20.31 0.39
C ASP A 13 -19.33 19.48 0.26
N MET A 14 -19.38 18.26 0.81
CA MET A 14 -18.25 17.30 0.78
C MET A 14 -18.77 15.91 0.42
N ILE A 15 -17.96 15.15 -0.31
CA ILE A 15 -18.21 13.73 -0.60
C ILE A 15 -17.08 12.92 -0.01
N VAL A 16 -17.41 11.93 0.82
CA VAL A 16 -16.45 10.93 1.31
C VAL A 16 -16.72 9.64 0.56
N TYR A 17 -15.71 9.17 -0.19
CA TYR A 17 -15.79 7.94 -0.94
C TYR A 17 -15.32 6.73 -0.12
N LEU A 18 -15.88 5.58 -0.42
CA LEU A 18 -15.43 4.27 0.05
C LEU A 18 -14.71 3.54 -1.09
N ARG A 19 -13.90 2.53 -0.79
CA ARG A 19 -13.18 1.76 -1.83
C ARG A 19 -14.08 0.89 -2.72
N ASP A 20 -15.32 0.70 -2.37
CA ASP A 20 -16.36 0.09 -3.23
C ASP A 20 -16.93 1.05 -4.28
N ARG A 21 -16.44 2.30 -4.33
CA ARG A 21 -16.84 3.43 -5.18
C ARG A 21 -18.15 4.12 -4.76
N ASN A 22 -18.72 3.76 -3.61
CA ASN A 22 -19.83 4.51 -3.06
C ASN A 22 -19.32 5.85 -2.50
N GLY A 23 -20.03 6.93 -2.81
CA GLY A 23 -19.78 8.28 -2.28
C GLY A 23 -20.91 8.69 -1.36
N ILE A 24 -20.56 9.20 -0.17
CA ILE A 24 -21.51 9.70 0.81
C ILE A 24 -21.43 11.22 0.81
N PHE A 25 -22.54 11.86 0.52
CA PHE A 25 -22.63 13.32 0.40
C PHE A 25 -23.00 13.96 1.74
N TYR A 26 -22.30 15.03 2.09
CA TYR A 26 -22.52 15.82 3.28
C TYR A 26 -22.62 17.30 2.94
N SER A 27 -23.65 17.99 3.44
CA SER A 27 -23.74 19.45 3.49
C SER A 27 -23.52 19.89 4.93
N ILE A 28 -22.39 20.51 5.23
CA ILE A 28 -21.94 20.80 6.59
C ILE A 28 -21.92 22.31 6.81
N GLU A 29 -22.68 22.80 7.81
CA GLU A 29 -22.58 24.17 8.28
C GLU A 29 -21.18 24.43 8.84
N ASP A 30 -20.55 25.52 8.39
CA ASP A 30 -19.15 25.82 8.71
C ASP A 30 -18.16 24.68 8.36
N GLY A 31 -18.49 23.88 7.33
CA GLY A 31 -17.73 22.69 6.92
C GLY A 31 -16.27 22.98 6.56
N HIS A 32 -15.89 24.24 6.32
CA HIS A 32 -14.51 24.66 6.16
C HIS A 32 -13.67 24.47 7.43
N LEU A 33 -14.30 24.38 8.61
CA LEU A 33 -13.69 24.12 9.91
C LEU A 33 -13.78 22.64 10.31
N ALA A 34 -14.62 21.86 9.64
CA ALA A 34 -14.83 20.44 9.96
C ALA A 34 -13.50 19.67 9.96
N GLN A 35 -13.31 18.83 10.98
CA GLN A 35 -12.09 18.03 11.12
C GLN A 35 -12.25 16.66 10.48
N ALA A 36 -11.14 16.03 10.14
CA ALA A 36 -11.16 14.69 9.53
C ALA A 36 -11.78 13.63 10.46
N GLU A 37 -11.66 13.77 11.79
CA GLU A 37 -12.29 12.88 12.76
C GLU A 37 -13.83 13.02 12.71
N GLU A 38 -14.35 14.23 12.58
CA GLU A 38 -15.79 14.49 12.47
C GLU A 38 -16.38 13.85 11.20
N LEU A 39 -15.67 13.97 10.06
CA LEU A 39 -16.08 13.32 8.81
C LEU A 39 -16.03 11.79 8.92
N LEU A 40 -15.02 11.24 9.61
CA LEU A 40 -14.95 9.81 9.87
C LEU A 40 -16.15 9.34 10.70
N ASP A 41 -16.48 10.06 11.79
CA ASP A 41 -17.60 9.72 12.66
C ASP A 41 -18.95 9.80 11.94
N MET A 42 -19.15 10.83 11.11
CA MET A 42 -20.34 10.96 10.27
C MET A 42 -20.45 9.78 9.28
N THR A 43 -19.35 9.42 8.63
CA THR A 43 -19.30 8.32 7.67
C THR A 43 -19.55 6.97 8.33
N MET A 44 -18.96 6.74 9.50
CA MET A 44 -19.21 5.53 10.30
C MET A 44 -20.68 5.40 10.69
N LYS A 45 -21.29 6.50 11.14
CA LYS A 45 -22.69 6.53 11.53
C LYS A 45 -23.61 6.23 10.35
N GLU A 46 -23.35 6.85 9.20
CA GLU A 46 -24.15 6.64 7.97
C GLU A 46 -24.05 5.18 7.47
N GLN A 47 -22.88 4.57 7.61
CA GLN A 47 -22.64 3.18 7.23
C GLN A 47 -23.03 2.17 8.32
N GLY A 48 -23.54 2.62 9.47
CA GLY A 48 -23.90 1.73 10.58
C GLY A 48 -22.74 0.95 11.20
N LEU A 49 -21.50 1.47 11.08
CA LEU A 49 -20.31 0.80 11.57
C LEU A 49 -20.21 0.85 13.09
N SER A 50 -19.65 -0.21 13.68
CA SER A 50 -19.37 -0.25 15.11
C SER A 50 -18.20 0.69 15.50
N GLU A 51 -18.09 1.04 16.79
CA GLU A 51 -17.03 1.92 17.31
C GLU A 51 -15.61 1.44 17.01
N VAL A 52 -15.42 0.14 16.79
CA VAL A 52 -14.12 -0.43 16.37
C VAL A 52 -13.64 0.20 15.06
N ALA A 53 -14.55 0.57 14.17
CA ALA A 53 -14.21 1.18 12.87
C ALA A 53 -13.41 2.48 13.01
N ARG A 54 -13.59 3.24 14.12
CA ARG A 54 -12.84 4.48 14.42
C ARG A 54 -11.34 4.25 14.56
N GLU A 55 -10.93 3.06 14.99
CA GLU A 55 -9.51 2.70 15.05
C GLU A 55 -9.00 2.12 13.74
N VAL A 56 -9.89 1.41 13.01
CA VAL A 56 -9.55 0.69 11.76
C VAL A 56 -9.37 1.64 10.60
N PHE A 57 -10.19 2.70 10.50
CA PHE A 57 -10.24 3.60 9.36
C PHE A 57 -9.73 5.00 9.68
N ALA A 58 -9.33 5.70 8.65
CA ALA A 58 -8.98 7.11 8.66
C ALA A 58 -9.51 7.78 7.38
N VAL A 59 -9.60 9.10 7.39
CA VAL A 59 -9.88 9.89 6.18
C VAL A 59 -8.56 10.21 5.48
N TRP A 60 -8.54 9.99 4.17
CA TRP A 60 -7.43 10.27 3.29
C TRP A 60 -7.86 11.26 2.20
N LEU A 61 -6.91 12.05 1.71
CA LEU A 61 -7.02 12.74 0.43
C LEU A 61 -6.26 11.93 -0.61
N VAL A 62 -6.94 11.57 -1.70
CA VAL A 62 -6.43 10.63 -2.71
C VAL A 62 -6.62 11.21 -4.11
N SER A 63 -5.55 11.24 -4.88
CA SER A 63 -5.59 11.43 -6.34
C SER A 63 -4.64 10.45 -7.03
N GLU A 64 -4.58 10.47 -8.36
CA GLU A 64 -3.59 9.68 -9.12
C GLU A 64 -2.13 10.12 -8.86
N LEU A 65 -1.95 11.36 -8.41
CA LEU A 65 -0.63 11.93 -8.17
C LEU A 65 -0.12 11.64 -6.76
N LEU A 66 -0.98 11.80 -5.73
CA LEU A 66 -0.59 11.81 -4.34
C LEU A 66 -1.71 11.23 -3.45
N GLU A 67 -1.32 10.50 -2.40
CA GLU A 67 -2.23 9.99 -1.36
C GLU A 67 -1.74 10.47 0.01
N ILE A 68 -2.59 11.19 0.74
CA ILE A 68 -2.25 11.74 2.07
C ILE A 68 -3.27 11.30 3.12
N ARG A 69 -2.80 10.60 4.14
CA ARG A 69 -3.60 10.32 5.34
C ARG A 69 -3.76 11.60 6.15
N LEU A 70 -4.98 11.98 6.44
CA LEU A 70 -5.26 13.13 7.31
C LEU A 70 -5.10 12.75 8.78
N LYS A 71 -4.51 13.65 9.58
CA LYS A 71 -4.58 13.53 11.04
C LYS A 71 -5.99 13.88 11.48
N LYS A 72 -6.42 13.39 12.63
CA LYS A 72 -7.76 13.57 13.18
C LYS A 72 -8.20 15.04 13.21
N ASN A 73 -7.29 15.93 13.59
CA ASN A 73 -7.52 17.38 13.72
C ASN A 73 -7.25 18.18 12.44
N HIS A 74 -6.90 17.54 11.33
CA HIS A 74 -6.77 18.25 10.05
C HIS A 74 -8.14 18.67 9.55
N GLN A 75 -8.23 19.85 8.96
CA GLN A 75 -9.40 20.35 8.26
C GLN A 75 -9.28 20.03 6.79
N PRO A 76 -10.04 19.04 6.26
CA PRO A 76 -9.88 18.56 4.88
C PRO A 76 -10.01 19.68 3.85
N HIS A 77 -10.97 20.59 4.03
CA HIS A 77 -11.16 21.73 3.14
C HIS A 77 -9.89 22.59 3.00
N GLN A 78 -9.16 22.85 4.08
CA GLN A 78 -7.91 23.62 4.03
C GLN A 78 -6.78 22.84 3.35
N VAL A 79 -6.74 21.51 3.50
CA VAL A 79 -5.73 20.69 2.84
C VAL A 79 -5.99 20.61 1.33
N VAL A 80 -7.27 20.51 0.93
CA VAL A 80 -7.66 20.57 -0.49
C VAL A 80 -7.27 21.91 -1.12
N GLN A 81 -7.45 23.04 -0.44
CA GLN A 81 -7.01 24.35 -0.95
C GLN A 81 -5.51 24.46 -1.20
N LYS A 82 -4.70 23.62 -0.55
CA LYS A 82 -3.24 23.55 -0.74
C LYS A 82 -2.80 22.37 -1.59
N TRP A 83 -3.73 21.72 -2.29
CA TRP A 83 -3.42 20.47 -3.00
C TRP A 83 -2.37 20.63 -4.06
N ASP A 84 -2.46 21.69 -4.85
CA ASP A 84 -1.48 21.98 -5.91
C ASP A 84 -0.07 22.19 -5.33
N GLU A 85 0.04 22.93 -4.22
CA GLU A 85 1.31 23.13 -3.51
C GLU A 85 1.89 21.82 -3.01
N LEU A 86 1.03 20.93 -2.48
CA LEU A 86 1.42 19.60 -2.01
C LEU A 86 1.88 18.71 -3.18
N CYS A 87 1.17 18.75 -4.31
CA CYS A 87 1.58 18.01 -5.51
C CYS A 87 2.92 18.52 -6.07
N VAL A 88 3.14 19.83 -6.12
CA VAL A 88 4.44 20.41 -6.53
C VAL A 88 5.56 19.95 -5.59
N LEU A 89 5.31 19.88 -4.29
CA LEU A 89 6.31 19.54 -3.29
C LEU A 89 6.65 18.03 -3.29
N TYR A 90 5.65 17.17 -3.49
CA TYR A 90 5.78 15.73 -3.26
C TYR A 90 5.67 14.87 -4.52
N THR A 91 5.57 15.47 -5.72
CA THR A 91 5.48 14.69 -6.95
C THR A 91 6.39 15.24 -8.04
N ASP A 92 6.70 14.42 -9.05
CA ASP A 92 7.39 14.84 -10.28
C ASP A 92 6.39 15.17 -11.40
N ALA A 93 5.12 15.42 -11.06
CA ALA A 93 4.07 15.70 -12.02
C ALA A 93 4.27 17.08 -12.68
N LYS A 94 3.90 17.18 -13.94
CA LYS A 94 3.90 18.45 -14.65
C LYS A 94 2.79 19.35 -14.11
N LEU A 95 2.97 20.66 -14.17
CA LEU A 95 1.95 21.62 -13.73
C LEU A 95 0.59 21.37 -14.40
N SER A 96 0.59 21.03 -15.69
CA SER A 96 -0.64 20.69 -16.42
C SER A 96 -1.39 19.45 -15.91
N ASP A 97 -0.70 18.55 -15.24
CA ASP A 97 -1.28 17.34 -14.65
C ASP A 97 -1.74 17.64 -13.21
N ILE A 98 -1.02 18.50 -12.50
CA ILE A 98 -1.39 18.99 -11.17
C ILE A 98 -2.68 19.80 -11.24
N GLU A 99 -2.81 20.74 -12.18
CA GLU A 99 -4.02 21.54 -12.38
C GLU A 99 -5.28 20.72 -12.70
N LYS A 100 -5.11 19.48 -13.15
CA LYS A 100 -6.21 18.53 -13.43
C LYS A 100 -6.43 17.52 -12.30
N SER A 101 -5.55 17.49 -11.30
CA SER A 101 -5.58 16.55 -10.22
C SER A 101 -6.53 17.02 -9.12
N GLU A 102 -7.77 16.54 -9.16
CA GLU A 102 -8.75 16.80 -8.11
C GLU A 102 -8.66 15.70 -7.04
N PRO A 103 -8.26 16.02 -5.80
CA PRO A 103 -8.24 15.04 -4.73
C PRO A 103 -9.64 14.72 -4.25
N VAL A 104 -9.90 13.47 -3.94
CA VAL A 104 -11.13 13.02 -3.30
C VAL A 104 -10.88 12.65 -1.84
N LEU A 105 -11.87 12.93 -0.99
CA LEU A 105 -11.89 12.42 0.37
C LEU A 105 -12.29 10.95 0.34
N MET A 106 -11.52 10.10 0.99
CA MET A 106 -11.75 8.67 1.02
C MET A 106 -11.57 8.10 2.41
N MET A 107 -12.53 7.32 2.88
CA MET A 107 -12.37 6.51 4.07
C MET A 107 -11.63 5.23 3.69
N GLN A 108 -10.45 5.05 4.26
CA GLN A 108 -9.59 3.89 4.02
C GLN A 108 -9.02 3.38 5.35
N ARG A 109 -8.45 2.18 5.32
CA ARG A 109 -7.73 1.61 6.43
C ARG A 109 -6.67 2.58 6.98
N ASP A 110 -6.64 2.75 8.30
CA ASP A 110 -5.57 3.50 8.94
C ASP A 110 -4.27 2.69 8.89
N VAL A 111 -3.22 3.24 8.28
CA VAL A 111 -1.90 2.63 8.19
C VAL A 111 -1.33 2.27 9.58
N PHE A 112 -1.77 2.96 10.63
CA PHE A 112 -1.34 2.72 12.00
C PHE A 112 -2.13 1.62 12.72
N TYR A 113 -3.21 1.08 12.13
CA TYR A 113 -3.96 0.00 12.74
C TYR A 113 -3.19 -1.32 12.63
N PRO A 114 -2.90 -2.01 13.76
CA PRO A 114 -2.06 -3.20 13.71
C PRO A 114 -2.79 -4.38 13.06
N LYS A 115 -2.11 -5.07 12.13
CA LYS A 115 -2.64 -6.24 11.43
C LYS A 115 -3.10 -7.37 12.38
N TYR A 116 -2.41 -7.58 13.51
CA TYR A 116 -2.80 -8.61 14.47
C TYR A 116 -4.14 -8.32 15.16
N LYS A 117 -4.46 -7.04 15.42
CA LYS A 117 -5.78 -6.62 15.92
C LYS A 117 -6.86 -6.78 14.84
N GLU A 118 -6.55 -6.45 13.60
CA GLU A 118 -7.47 -6.58 12.46
C GLU A 118 -7.94 -8.02 12.26
N LYS A 119 -7.04 -8.99 12.43
CA LYS A 119 -7.36 -10.42 12.39
C LYS A 119 -8.40 -10.87 13.43
N THR A 120 -8.67 -10.08 14.45
CA THR A 120 -9.69 -10.39 15.47
C THR A 120 -11.05 -9.78 15.17
N ILE A 121 -11.18 -8.96 14.13
CA ILE A 121 -12.45 -8.32 13.74
C ILE A 121 -13.40 -9.39 13.21
N THR A 122 -14.64 -9.36 13.71
CA THR A 122 -15.73 -10.28 13.30
C THR A 122 -16.91 -9.52 12.68
N ASN A 123 -16.92 -8.18 12.75
CA ASN A 123 -17.98 -7.35 12.18
C ASN A 123 -17.90 -7.42 10.64
N GLU A 124 -18.99 -7.84 9.99
CA GLU A 124 -19.04 -8.12 8.57
C GLU A 124 -18.90 -6.84 7.73
N GLU A 125 -19.49 -5.74 8.16
CA GLU A 125 -19.44 -4.46 7.46
C GLU A 125 -17.98 -3.93 7.41
N ILE A 126 -17.25 -4.04 8.51
CA ILE A 126 -15.82 -3.68 8.56
C ILE A 126 -14.99 -4.61 7.66
N LEU A 127 -15.25 -5.93 7.70
CA LEU A 127 -14.56 -6.90 6.83
C LEU A 127 -14.85 -6.63 5.36
N CYS A 128 -16.08 -6.23 5.01
CA CYS A 128 -16.47 -5.84 3.66
C CYS A 128 -15.64 -4.64 3.15
N LEU A 129 -15.51 -3.58 3.94
CA LEU A 129 -14.72 -2.40 3.57
C LEU A 129 -13.24 -2.73 3.42
N LEU A 130 -12.67 -3.51 4.35
CA LEU A 130 -11.28 -3.98 4.27
C LEU A 130 -11.05 -4.89 3.05
N TYR A 131 -12.01 -5.76 2.71
CA TYR A 131 -11.97 -6.57 1.50
C TYR A 131 -11.93 -5.70 0.24
N HIS A 132 -12.77 -4.67 0.14
CA HIS A 132 -12.77 -3.78 -1.03
C HIS A 132 -11.45 -3.03 -1.19
N GLU A 133 -10.83 -2.61 -0.09
CA GLU A 133 -9.51 -1.98 -0.13
C GLU A 133 -8.40 -2.97 -0.51
N ALA A 134 -8.40 -4.16 0.08
CA ALA A 134 -7.44 -5.21 -0.28
C ALA A 134 -7.57 -5.61 -1.75
N LYS A 135 -8.81 -5.80 -2.24
CA LYS A 135 -9.11 -6.06 -3.65
C LYS A 135 -8.57 -4.97 -4.56
N PHE A 136 -8.79 -3.70 -4.23
CA PHE A 136 -8.24 -2.58 -4.97
C PHE A 136 -6.71 -2.68 -5.08
N ASN A 137 -6.01 -2.87 -3.96
CA ASN A 137 -4.56 -2.96 -3.93
C ASN A 137 -4.00 -4.18 -4.69
N VAL A 138 -4.74 -5.29 -4.71
CA VAL A 138 -4.39 -6.47 -5.52
C VAL A 138 -4.50 -6.15 -7.01
N ILE A 139 -5.63 -5.57 -7.45
CA ILE A 139 -5.88 -5.29 -8.87
C ILE A 139 -4.96 -4.19 -9.41
N GLU A 140 -4.65 -3.17 -8.61
CA GLU A 140 -3.70 -2.11 -8.96
C GLU A 140 -2.22 -2.55 -8.92
N GLY A 141 -1.95 -3.85 -8.66
CA GLY A 141 -0.59 -4.39 -8.59
C GLY A 141 0.24 -3.86 -7.42
N ARG A 142 -0.40 -3.25 -6.41
CA ARG A 142 0.27 -2.79 -5.19
C ARG A 142 0.64 -3.94 -4.26
N TYR A 143 -0.07 -5.06 -4.37
CA TYR A 143 0.17 -6.29 -3.63
C TYR A 143 0.74 -7.37 -4.56
N PRO A 144 2.08 -7.50 -4.64
CA PRO A 144 2.74 -8.55 -5.41
C PRO A 144 2.60 -9.90 -4.70
N LEU A 145 1.58 -10.66 -5.08
CA LEU A 145 1.26 -11.97 -4.50
C LEU A 145 1.92 -13.10 -5.28
N HIS A 146 1.89 -14.31 -4.72
CA HIS A 146 2.20 -15.52 -5.48
C HIS A 146 1.12 -15.79 -6.53
N PRO A 147 1.47 -16.32 -7.71
CA PRO A 147 0.50 -16.56 -8.80
C PRO A 147 -0.72 -17.37 -8.38
N GLU A 148 -0.56 -18.38 -7.52
CA GLU A 148 -1.65 -19.22 -7.01
C GLU A 148 -2.63 -18.46 -6.12
N ASP A 149 -2.14 -17.47 -5.37
CA ASP A 149 -2.98 -16.65 -4.51
C ASP A 149 -3.86 -15.71 -5.34
N TYR A 150 -3.35 -15.16 -6.44
CA TYR A 150 -4.19 -14.37 -7.36
C TYR A 150 -5.37 -15.20 -7.89
N HIS A 151 -5.15 -16.47 -8.27
CA HIS A 151 -6.22 -17.33 -8.74
C HIS A 151 -7.24 -17.64 -7.63
N THR A 152 -6.78 -17.88 -6.42
CA THR A 152 -7.65 -18.12 -5.26
C THR A 152 -8.49 -16.89 -4.93
N LEU A 153 -7.86 -15.71 -4.91
CA LEU A 153 -8.55 -14.45 -4.67
C LEU A 153 -9.58 -14.13 -5.75
N ALA A 154 -9.24 -14.38 -7.03
CA ALA A 154 -10.17 -14.21 -8.13
C ALA A 154 -11.38 -15.14 -8.00
N GLY A 155 -11.18 -16.39 -7.58
CA GLY A 155 -12.27 -17.34 -7.32
C GLY A 155 -13.20 -16.86 -6.20
N ILE A 156 -12.65 -16.32 -5.09
CA ILE A 156 -13.44 -15.74 -3.99
C ILE A 156 -14.24 -14.52 -4.50
N GLN A 157 -13.60 -13.64 -5.25
CA GLN A 157 -14.28 -12.49 -5.85
C GLN A 157 -15.40 -12.92 -6.80
N ALA A 158 -15.17 -13.97 -7.61
CA ALA A 158 -16.18 -14.49 -8.52
C ALA A 158 -17.40 -15.01 -7.76
N LEU A 159 -17.19 -15.77 -6.70
CA LEU A 159 -18.30 -16.28 -5.88
C LEU A 159 -19.11 -15.14 -5.24
N ILE A 160 -18.45 -14.05 -4.80
CA ILE A 160 -19.11 -12.86 -4.24
C ILE A 160 -19.90 -12.09 -5.31
N HIS A 161 -19.33 -11.88 -6.51
CA HIS A 161 -19.88 -10.95 -7.49
C HIS A 161 -20.69 -11.62 -8.61
N LEU A 162 -20.36 -12.86 -8.97
CA LEU A 162 -21.04 -13.62 -10.01
C LEU A 162 -21.99 -14.71 -9.44
N GLY A 163 -21.90 -14.96 -8.11
CA GLY A 163 -22.63 -16.04 -7.47
C GLY A 163 -22.01 -17.40 -7.70
N LYS A 164 -22.79 -18.47 -7.49
CA LYS A 164 -22.31 -19.84 -7.67
C LYS A 164 -22.00 -20.16 -9.14
N TYR A 165 -20.94 -20.92 -9.36
CA TYR A 165 -20.55 -21.35 -10.69
C TYR A 165 -21.66 -22.16 -11.37
N ASN A 166 -22.06 -21.74 -12.57
CA ASN A 166 -22.99 -22.44 -13.43
C ASN A 166 -22.33 -22.60 -14.82
N PRO A 167 -22.00 -23.83 -15.27
CA PRO A 167 -21.31 -24.03 -16.55
C PRO A 167 -22.13 -23.62 -17.78
N ARG A 168 -23.43 -23.36 -17.64
CA ARG A 168 -24.28 -22.87 -18.74
C ARG A 168 -24.22 -21.36 -18.89
N GLU A 169 -23.96 -20.64 -17.84
CA GLU A 169 -23.92 -19.17 -17.76
C GLU A 169 -22.49 -18.67 -17.80
N HIS A 170 -21.61 -19.29 -17.00
CA HIS A 170 -20.21 -18.88 -16.84
C HIS A 170 -19.31 -19.54 -17.88
N VAL A 171 -19.41 -19.05 -19.12
CA VAL A 171 -18.59 -19.55 -20.24
C VAL A 171 -17.21 -18.85 -20.28
N GLN A 172 -16.21 -19.47 -20.90
CA GLN A 172 -14.84 -18.94 -20.97
C GLN A 172 -14.76 -17.48 -21.49
N ALA A 173 -15.62 -17.13 -22.46
CA ALA A 173 -15.65 -15.77 -23.01
C ALA A 173 -16.02 -14.71 -21.97
N GLU A 174 -16.86 -15.05 -20.98
CA GLU A 174 -17.24 -14.18 -19.88
C GLU A 174 -16.05 -13.93 -18.94
N TYR A 175 -15.29 -14.98 -18.59
CA TYR A 175 -14.09 -14.81 -17.78
C TYR A 175 -13.06 -13.93 -18.49
N ARG A 176 -12.85 -14.13 -19.79
CA ARG A 176 -11.96 -13.30 -20.60
C ARG A 176 -12.33 -11.83 -20.55
N ALA A 177 -13.60 -11.51 -20.73
CA ALA A 177 -14.10 -10.14 -20.71
C ALA A 177 -13.95 -9.46 -19.34
N ASN A 178 -13.85 -10.24 -18.27
CA ASN A 178 -13.80 -9.74 -16.90
C ASN A 178 -12.41 -9.83 -16.25
N LEU A 179 -11.37 -10.37 -16.90
CA LEU A 179 -10.04 -10.57 -16.30
C LEU A 179 -9.53 -9.31 -15.58
N ILE A 180 -9.64 -8.13 -16.20
CA ILE A 180 -9.20 -6.85 -15.64
C ILE A 180 -9.89 -6.45 -14.33
N LYS A 181 -11.05 -7.04 -14.03
CA LYS A 181 -11.78 -6.77 -12.77
C LYS A 181 -11.33 -7.66 -11.62
N PHE A 182 -10.62 -8.76 -11.93
CA PHE A 182 -10.27 -9.81 -10.97
C PHE A 182 -8.77 -10.03 -10.82
N TYR A 183 -7.98 -9.58 -11.79
CA TYR A 183 -6.53 -9.74 -11.82
C TYR A 183 -5.81 -8.44 -12.11
N PRO A 184 -4.60 -8.24 -11.58
CA PRO A 184 -3.74 -7.15 -12.02
C PRO A 184 -3.24 -7.42 -13.45
N ASP A 185 -2.93 -6.34 -14.15
CA ASP A 185 -2.59 -6.35 -15.58
C ASP A 185 -1.46 -7.31 -15.94
N HIS A 186 -0.44 -7.42 -15.11
CA HIS A 186 0.74 -8.26 -15.38
C HIS A 186 0.43 -9.76 -15.47
N MET A 187 -0.70 -10.21 -14.88
CA MET A 187 -1.10 -11.62 -14.92
C MET A 187 -1.58 -12.09 -16.28
N PHE A 188 -2.04 -11.18 -17.14
CA PHE A 188 -2.61 -11.52 -18.44
C PHE A 188 -2.13 -10.64 -19.61
N GLN A 189 -1.38 -9.57 -19.36
CA GLN A 189 -0.75 -8.78 -20.42
C GLN A 189 0.46 -9.51 -21.00
N LYS A 190 0.61 -9.41 -22.34
CA LYS A 190 1.75 -9.97 -23.04
C LYS A 190 3.00 -9.15 -22.77
N GLU A 191 4.02 -9.72 -22.16
CA GLU A 191 5.35 -9.12 -22.21
C GLU A 191 5.77 -8.99 -23.68
N LYS A 192 5.93 -7.77 -24.17
CA LYS A 192 6.48 -7.47 -25.49
C LYS A 192 7.98 -7.78 -25.51
N PHE A 193 8.34 -9.04 -25.65
CA PHE A 193 9.73 -9.42 -25.93
C PHE A 193 9.95 -9.43 -27.45
N LEU A 194 10.92 -8.66 -27.90
CA LEU A 194 11.35 -8.59 -29.31
C LEU A 194 11.57 -10.00 -29.87
N PHE A 195 10.69 -10.44 -30.80
CA PHE A 195 10.83 -11.64 -31.66
C PHE A 195 10.28 -13.01 -31.21
N PHE A 196 9.76 -13.22 -30.00
CA PHE A 196 9.09 -14.47 -29.66
C PHE A 196 7.72 -14.23 -29.02
N THR A 197 6.65 -14.70 -29.68
CA THR A 197 5.31 -14.80 -29.08
C THR A 197 5.35 -15.83 -27.96
N ARG A 198 5.36 -15.40 -26.71
CA ARG A 198 5.06 -16.29 -25.59
C ARG A 198 3.63 -16.80 -25.70
N LYS A 199 3.39 -18.02 -25.20
CA LYS A 199 2.05 -18.61 -25.02
C LYS A 199 1.08 -17.59 -24.48
N ASP A 200 -0.16 -17.66 -24.91
CA ASP A 200 -1.26 -16.81 -24.46
C ASP A 200 -1.49 -17.01 -22.95
N GLU A 201 -0.80 -16.21 -22.14
CA GLU A 201 -0.92 -16.27 -20.67
C GLU A 201 -2.36 -15.95 -20.23
N SER A 202 -3.11 -15.19 -21.05
CA SER A 202 -4.51 -14.89 -20.76
C SER A 202 -5.39 -16.14 -20.79
N ALA A 203 -5.18 -17.06 -21.74
CA ALA A 203 -5.95 -18.30 -21.80
C ALA A 203 -5.72 -19.20 -20.58
N LYS A 204 -4.47 -19.26 -20.08
CA LYS A 204 -4.15 -19.96 -18.84
C LYS A 204 -4.80 -19.30 -17.63
N CYS A 205 -4.78 -17.97 -17.57
CA CYS A 205 -5.41 -17.19 -16.50
C CYS A 205 -6.92 -17.42 -16.48
N GLU A 206 -7.58 -17.43 -17.66
CA GLU A 206 -9.01 -17.73 -17.78
C GLU A 206 -9.36 -19.12 -17.24
N GLU A 207 -8.58 -20.14 -17.61
CA GLU A 207 -8.78 -21.53 -17.16
C GLU A 207 -8.63 -21.64 -15.63
N GLN A 208 -7.59 -21.03 -15.08
CA GLN A 208 -7.35 -21.03 -13.63
C GLN A 208 -8.45 -20.27 -12.87
N PHE A 209 -8.92 -19.16 -13.44
CA PHE A 209 -10.01 -18.37 -12.87
C PHE A 209 -11.31 -19.20 -12.79
N MET A 210 -11.71 -19.79 -13.90
CA MET A 210 -12.91 -20.66 -13.98
C MET A 210 -12.81 -21.84 -13.00
N THR A 211 -11.64 -22.47 -12.94
CA THR A 211 -11.37 -23.60 -12.03
C THR A 211 -11.48 -23.18 -10.57
N ALA A 212 -10.91 -22.03 -10.19
CA ALA A 212 -10.98 -21.49 -8.83
C ALA A 212 -12.42 -21.15 -8.44
N HIS A 213 -13.19 -20.53 -9.33
CA HIS A 213 -14.60 -20.22 -9.12
C HIS A 213 -15.45 -21.49 -8.92
N ALA A 214 -15.28 -22.50 -9.79
CA ALA A 214 -15.98 -23.78 -9.70
C ALA A 214 -15.68 -24.49 -8.36
N ARG A 215 -14.40 -24.61 -8.00
CA ARG A 215 -13.95 -25.24 -6.75
C ARG A 215 -14.55 -24.57 -5.51
N LEU A 216 -14.55 -23.23 -5.47
CA LEU A 216 -15.13 -22.51 -4.35
C LEU A 216 -16.65 -22.65 -4.31
N SER A 217 -17.32 -22.63 -5.46
CA SER A 217 -18.76 -22.87 -5.52
C SER A 217 -19.17 -24.23 -4.96
N GLU A 218 -18.38 -25.28 -5.22
CA GLU A 218 -18.59 -26.61 -4.62
C GLU A 218 -18.47 -26.60 -3.09
N GLN A 219 -17.50 -25.85 -2.52
CA GLN A 219 -17.33 -25.72 -1.07
C GLN A 219 -18.57 -25.11 -0.38
N TYR A 220 -19.30 -24.25 -1.09
CA TYR A 220 -20.46 -23.55 -0.59
C TYR A 220 -21.78 -24.03 -1.26
N GLU A 221 -21.80 -25.26 -1.83
CA GLU A 221 -22.94 -25.77 -2.59
C GLU A 221 -24.24 -25.73 -1.80
N GLN A 222 -24.20 -26.10 -0.51
CA GLN A 222 -25.38 -26.18 0.37
C GLN A 222 -25.72 -24.86 1.06
N GLN A 223 -24.97 -23.78 0.85
CA GLN A 223 -25.13 -22.50 1.53
C GLN A 223 -25.54 -21.42 0.55
N ASP A 224 -26.34 -20.46 1.00
CA ASP A 224 -26.57 -19.24 0.23
C ASP A 224 -25.34 -18.35 0.33
N VAL A 225 -24.88 -17.81 -0.81
CA VAL A 225 -23.72 -16.92 -0.87
C VAL A 225 -23.89 -15.71 0.04
N GLN A 226 -25.11 -15.15 0.12
CA GLN A 226 -25.40 -13.99 0.95
C GLN A 226 -25.20 -14.27 2.45
N THR A 227 -25.43 -15.51 2.90
CA THR A 227 -25.24 -15.90 4.32
C THR A 227 -23.78 -16.17 4.69
N VAL A 228 -22.90 -16.24 3.70
CA VAL A 228 -21.47 -16.55 3.91
C VAL A 228 -20.52 -15.41 3.49
N LEU A 229 -21.06 -14.25 3.13
CA LEU A 229 -20.26 -13.11 2.65
C LEU A 229 -19.15 -12.73 3.65
N GLY A 230 -19.45 -12.62 4.93
CA GLY A 230 -18.46 -12.32 5.96
C GLY A 230 -17.31 -13.34 6.00
N ASN A 231 -17.61 -14.63 5.79
CA ASN A 231 -16.60 -15.68 5.70
C ASN A 231 -15.74 -15.53 4.42
N LEU A 232 -16.34 -15.15 3.30
CA LEU A 232 -15.63 -14.96 2.03
C LEU A 232 -14.72 -13.72 2.10
N TYR A 233 -15.18 -12.60 2.67
CA TYR A 233 -14.34 -11.44 2.95
C TYR A 233 -13.15 -11.82 3.82
N ARG A 234 -13.39 -12.59 4.87
CA ARG A 234 -12.34 -13.05 5.76
C ARG A 234 -11.33 -13.95 5.06
N GLN A 235 -11.76 -14.92 4.27
CA GLN A 235 -10.86 -15.79 3.50
C GLN A 235 -9.98 -14.99 2.53
N TYR A 236 -10.55 -13.97 1.88
CA TYR A 236 -9.80 -13.06 1.03
C TYR A 236 -8.71 -12.32 1.82
N LEU A 237 -9.11 -11.74 2.95
CA LEU A 237 -8.23 -11.00 3.83
C LEU A 237 -7.15 -11.89 4.48
N ASP A 238 -7.47 -13.14 4.85
CA ASP A 238 -6.50 -14.08 5.42
C ASP A 238 -5.31 -14.31 4.48
N ILE A 239 -5.56 -14.41 3.17
CA ILE A 239 -4.50 -14.49 2.16
C ILE A 239 -3.70 -13.19 2.15
N CYS A 240 -4.36 -12.03 2.05
CA CYS A 240 -3.68 -10.73 2.00
C CYS A 240 -2.87 -10.44 3.28
N TRP A 241 -3.38 -10.81 4.45
CA TRP A 241 -2.70 -10.65 5.74
C TRP A 241 -1.42 -11.47 5.88
N SER A 242 -1.24 -12.51 5.08
CA SER A 242 -0.01 -13.30 5.08
C SER A 242 1.19 -12.52 4.50
N TYR A 243 0.93 -11.45 3.75
CA TYR A 243 1.95 -10.65 3.10
C TYR A 243 2.40 -9.45 3.94
N PRO A 244 3.70 -9.11 3.91
CA PRO A 244 4.26 -8.07 4.77
C PRO A 244 3.83 -6.65 4.39
N PHE A 245 3.46 -6.42 3.13
CA PHE A 245 3.05 -5.12 2.62
C PHE A 245 1.55 -4.84 2.78
N TYR A 246 0.78 -5.76 3.36
CA TYR A 246 -0.64 -5.53 3.62
C TYR A 246 -0.85 -4.31 4.53
N GLY A 247 -1.84 -3.47 4.19
CA GLY A 247 -2.23 -2.29 4.96
C GLY A 247 -1.16 -1.18 4.99
N SER A 248 -0.24 -1.17 4.02
CA SER A 248 0.77 -0.13 3.86
C SER A 248 0.23 1.13 3.20
N ALA A 249 0.84 2.27 3.52
CA ALA A 249 0.85 3.42 2.63
C ALA A 249 1.91 3.19 1.54
N PHE A 250 1.61 3.62 0.31
CA PHE A 250 2.45 3.39 -0.86
C PHE A 250 3.01 4.71 -1.38
N PHE A 251 4.31 4.73 -1.63
CA PHE A 251 5.03 5.89 -2.13
C PHE A 251 5.76 5.53 -3.42
N LYS A 252 5.83 6.48 -4.36
CA LYS A 252 6.56 6.31 -5.61
C LYS A 252 8.04 6.62 -5.38
N GLY A 253 8.93 5.80 -5.92
CA GLY A 253 10.37 6.03 -5.85
C GLY A 253 11.11 5.38 -7.01
N GLN A 254 12.40 5.65 -7.06
CA GLN A 254 13.31 5.04 -8.01
C GLN A 254 14.63 4.67 -7.32
N VAL A 255 15.26 3.63 -7.82
CA VAL A 255 16.57 3.17 -7.37
C VAL A 255 17.53 3.14 -8.55
N GLU A 256 18.63 3.85 -8.41
CA GLU A 256 19.68 3.83 -9.42
C GLU A 256 20.47 2.50 -9.33
N THR A 257 20.78 1.94 -10.48
CA THR A 257 21.68 0.79 -10.53
C THR A 257 23.11 1.29 -10.36
N PRO A 258 23.84 0.93 -9.27
CA PRO A 258 25.22 1.34 -9.09
C PRO A 258 26.08 0.88 -10.26
N THR A 259 26.54 1.82 -11.08
CA THR A 259 27.42 1.52 -12.21
C THR A 259 28.86 1.46 -11.72
N ARG A 260 29.53 0.30 -11.88
CA ARG A 260 30.99 0.22 -11.71
C ARG A 260 31.65 1.29 -12.56
N LYS A 261 32.60 2.02 -11.98
CA LYS A 261 33.28 3.22 -12.58
C LYS A 261 33.70 3.07 -14.05
N PHE A 262 33.90 1.84 -14.54
CA PHE A 262 34.31 1.55 -15.91
C PHE A 262 33.17 1.52 -16.94
N MET A 263 31.90 1.34 -16.51
CA MET A 263 30.75 1.25 -17.42
C MET A 263 29.99 2.57 -17.58
N LYS A 264 30.31 3.60 -16.82
CA LYS A 264 29.67 4.95 -16.98
C LYS A 264 29.83 5.56 -18.37
N MET A 265 30.79 5.08 -19.17
CA MET A 265 31.04 5.59 -20.53
C MET A 265 30.18 4.97 -21.63
N ILE A 266 29.42 3.89 -21.39
CA ILE A 266 28.80 3.13 -22.48
C ILE A 266 27.27 3.11 -22.43
N LYS A 267 26.63 3.08 -21.30
CA LYS A 267 25.18 3.33 -21.08
C LYS A 267 24.89 3.32 -19.58
N SER A 268 24.23 4.34 -19.03
CA SER A 268 23.55 4.25 -17.76
C SER A 268 22.41 3.24 -17.89
N ALA A 269 22.37 2.21 -17.02
CA ALA A 269 21.19 1.38 -16.93
C ALA A 269 20.01 2.27 -16.47
N PRO A 270 18.81 2.08 -17.02
CA PRO A 270 17.66 2.88 -16.58
C PRO A 270 17.37 2.60 -15.11
N ASP A 271 16.94 3.64 -14.40
CA ASP A 271 16.55 3.53 -13.00
C ASP A 271 15.40 2.54 -12.82
N THR A 272 15.44 1.80 -11.73
CA THR A 272 14.35 0.89 -11.38
C THR A 272 13.27 1.67 -10.64
N LYS A 273 12.08 1.78 -11.24
CA LYS A 273 10.90 2.35 -10.55
C LYS A 273 10.41 1.39 -9.50
N VAL A 274 10.20 1.90 -8.29
CA VAL A 274 9.75 1.11 -7.14
C VAL A 274 8.53 1.75 -6.47
N LEU A 275 7.73 0.92 -5.80
CA LEU A 275 6.81 1.34 -4.77
C LEU A 275 7.44 1.03 -3.42
N VAL A 276 7.47 2.02 -2.54
CA VAL A 276 7.87 1.87 -1.14
C VAL A 276 6.61 1.72 -0.32
N ALA A 277 6.39 0.54 0.24
CA ALA A 277 5.24 0.22 1.07
C ALA A 277 5.65 0.26 2.55
N ILE A 278 5.00 1.10 3.34
CA ILE A 278 5.32 1.32 4.76
C ILE A 278 4.07 1.07 5.60
N ASN A 279 4.18 0.22 6.62
CA ASN A 279 3.13 -0.06 7.60
C ASN A 279 3.72 -0.17 9.02
N THR A 280 2.94 -0.68 9.98
CA THR A 280 3.36 -0.84 11.37
C THR A 280 4.44 -1.92 11.59
N GLU A 281 4.69 -2.78 10.61
CA GLU A 281 5.64 -3.90 10.71
C GLU A 281 7.03 -3.52 10.16
N GLY A 282 7.09 -2.76 9.07
CA GLY A 282 8.35 -2.43 8.41
C GLY A 282 8.19 -1.69 7.10
N VAL A 283 9.25 -1.76 6.29
CA VAL A 283 9.34 -1.17 4.94
C VAL A 283 9.50 -2.28 3.92
N SER A 284 8.69 -2.25 2.86
CA SER A 284 8.82 -3.15 1.72
C SER A 284 9.12 -2.35 0.45
N ILE A 285 10.02 -2.87 -0.38
CA ILE A 285 10.37 -2.32 -1.69
C ILE A 285 9.82 -3.26 -2.77
N ILE A 286 8.99 -2.73 -3.65
CA ILE A 286 8.29 -3.46 -4.70
C ILE A 286 8.76 -2.92 -6.05
N ASP A 287 9.19 -3.79 -6.95
CA ASP A 287 9.48 -3.45 -8.34
C ASP A 287 8.16 -3.14 -9.06
N LYS A 288 7.96 -1.88 -9.46
CA LYS A 288 6.69 -1.44 -10.05
C LYS A 288 6.43 -2.02 -11.44
N GLU A 289 7.48 -2.31 -12.21
CA GLU A 289 7.33 -2.84 -13.58
C GLU A 289 7.08 -4.35 -13.60
N LYS A 290 7.68 -5.08 -12.65
CA LYS A 290 7.55 -6.54 -12.55
C LYS A 290 6.53 -6.99 -11.52
N GLU A 291 6.01 -6.03 -10.75
CA GLU A 291 5.09 -6.29 -9.63
C GLU A 291 5.61 -7.42 -8.72
N THR A 292 6.87 -7.31 -8.31
CA THR A 292 7.53 -8.30 -7.44
C THR A 292 8.11 -7.63 -6.21
N LEU A 293 8.01 -8.32 -5.07
CA LEU A 293 8.65 -7.89 -3.84
C LEU A 293 10.18 -8.03 -3.97
N LEU A 294 10.90 -6.92 -3.82
CA LEU A 294 12.37 -6.90 -3.82
C LEU A 294 12.94 -7.05 -2.41
N LEU A 295 12.33 -6.38 -1.42
CA LEU A 295 12.78 -6.33 -0.04
C LEU A 295 11.58 -6.20 0.88
N HIS A 296 11.61 -6.89 2.01
CA HIS A 296 10.87 -6.53 3.21
C HIS A 296 11.85 -6.43 4.38
N ALA A 297 11.91 -5.27 5.02
CA ALA A 297 12.77 -5.01 6.17
C ALA A 297 11.89 -4.62 7.38
N PRO A 298 11.77 -5.50 8.39
CA PRO A 298 11.13 -5.15 9.66
C PRO A 298 11.88 -4.03 10.36
N PHE A 299 11.20 -3.18 11.13
CA PHE A 299 11.83 -2.03 11.79
C PHE A 299 12.92 -2.39 12.79
N ASP A 300 12.95 -3.60 13.32
CA ASP A 300 14.00 -4.08 14.22
C ASP A 300 15.26 -4.57 13.48
N GLN A 301 15.23 -4.61 12.15
CA GLN A 301 16.33 -4.98 11.27
C GLN A 301 16.67 -3.88 10.26
N LEU A 302 16.13 -2.67 10.45
CA LEU A 302 16.23 -1.55 9.53
C LEU A 302 16.80 -0.32 10.22
N LEU A 303 17.83 0.27 9.62
CA LEU A 303 18.24 1.65 9.86
C LEU A 303 17.87 2.47 8.64
N TRP A 304 17.49 3.72 8.85
CA TRP A 304 17.15 4.63 7.76
C TRP A 304 17.63 6.04 8.03
N GLU A 305 17.94 6.74 6.95
CA GLU A 305 18.34 8.15 6.97
C GLU A 305 17.65 8.87 5.81
N PHE A 306 16.99 9.99 6.10
CA PHE A 306 16.44 10.88 5.09
C PHE A 306 17.46 11.94 4.73
N ARG A 307 17.64 12.19 3.43
CA ARG A 307 18.40 13.34 2.92
C ARG A 307 17.50 14.23 2.09
N GLU A 308 17.57 15.52 2.38
CA GLU A 308 16.90 16.55 1.60
C GLU A 308 17.52 16.67 0.20
N ALA A 309 16.80 17.36 -0.70
CA ALA A 309 17.36 17.73 -1.99
C ALA A 309 18.56 18.64 -1.79
N GLU A 310 19.64 18.36 -2.50
CA GLU A 310 20.83 19.21 -2.52
C GLU A 310 20.93 19.88 -3.90
N PHE A 311 21.30 21.16 -3.89
CA PHE A 311 21.64 21.90 -5.10
C PHE A 311 23.16 21.79 -5.31
N ASP A 312 23.58 21.01 -6.30
CA ASP A 312 24.97 20.92 -6.68
C ASP A 312 25.15 21.41 -8.13
N GLY A 313 25.33 22.73 -8.25
CA GLY A 313 25.52 23.38 -9.54
C GLY A 313 24.27 23.36 -10.44
N ASP A 314 24.34 22.65 -11.57
CA ASP A 314 23.27 22.57 -12.57
C ASP A 314 22.29 21.38 -12.33
N ASP A 315 22.61 20.48 -11.37
CA ASP A 315 21.82 19.27 -11.12
C ASP A 315 20.99 19.38 -9.83
N ASP A 316 19.68 19.24 -9.97
CA ASP A 316 18.70 19.13 -8.88
C ASP A 316 18.76 17.69 -8.33
N ILE A 317 19.46 17.48 -7.22
CA ILE A 317 19.51 16.16 -6.59
C ILE A 317 18.23 15.91 -5.81
N MET A 318 17.44 14.93 -6.28
CA MET A 318 16.16 14.55 -5.68
C MET A 318 16.34 14.10 -4.22
N PRO A 319 15.39 14.43 -3.31
CA PRO A 319 15.40 13.89 -1.95
C PRO A 319 15.49 12.37 -1.95
N SER A 320 16.13 11.79 -0.94
CA SER A 320 16.31 10.36 -0.89
C SER A 320 16.17 9.78 0.52
N LEU A 321 15.84 8.49 0.56
CA LEU A 321 15.78 7.68 1.77
C LEU A 321 16.84 6.57 1.64
N PHE A 322 17.81 6.56 2.56
CA PHE A 322 18.76 5.48 2.71
C PHE A 322 18.18 4.41 3.62
N LEU A 323 18.27 3.17 3.21
CA LEU A 323 17.80 2.00 3.94
C LEU A 323 18.98 1.04 4.12
N GLN A 324 19.43 0.86 5.37
CA GLN A 324 20.41 -0.15 5.72
C GLN A 324 19.70 -1.30 6.43
N PHE A 325 19.80 -2.50 5.91
CA PHE A 325 19.07 -3.67 6.39
C PHE A 325 19.95 -4.91 6.49
N LEU A 326 19.56 -5.80 7.41
CA LEU A 326 20.24 -7.07 7.64
C LEU A 326 19.87 -8.07 6.53
N VAL A 327 20.86 -8.83 6.08
CA VAL A 327 20.69 -9.90 5.07
C VAL A 327 21.03 -11.24 5.70
N GLU A 328 20.16 -12.25 5.48
CA GLU A 328 20.46 -13.63 5.86
C GLU A 328 21.54 -14.22 4.96
N GLY A 329 22.55 -14.83 5.59
CA GLY A 329 23.60 -15.57 4.92
C GLY A 329 24.51 -16.26 5.94
N GLU A 330 25.53 -17.01 5.47
CA GLU A 330 26.52 -17.64 6.34
C GLU A 330 27.29 -16.61 7.20
N GLN A 331 27.32 -15.35 6.75
CA GLN A 331 27.82 -14.20 7.49
C GLN A 331 26.71 -13.15 7.60
N GLU A 332 26.43 -12.64 8.80
CA GLU A 332 25.54 -11.51 9.00
C GLU A 332 26.15 -10.27 8.35
N VAL A 333 25.59 -9.88 7.22
CA VAL A 333 25.98 -8.67 6.49
C VAL A 333 24.82 -7.69 6.41
N THR A 334 25.10 -6.41 6.32
CA THR A 334 24.11 -5.39 6.05
C THR A 334 24.32 -4.80 4.66
N LYS A 335 23.24 -4.47 3.99
CA LYS A 335 23.25 -3.80 2.69
C LYS A 335 22.63 -2.43 2.79
N LEU A 336 23.16 -1.50 2.00
CA LEU A 336 22.67 -0.14 1.90
C LEU A 336 21.97 0.05 0.55
N LEU A 337 20.71 0.47 0.59
CA LEU A 337 19.90 0.83 -0.56
C LEU A 337 19.54 2.31 -0.48
N GLN A 338 19.66 3.04 -1.58
CA GLN A 338 19.19 4.42 -1.70
C GLN A 338 17.95 4.46 -2.59
N VAL A 339 16.88 5.06 -2.08
CA VAL A 339 15.64 5.28 -2.81
C VAL A 339 15.44 6.77 -3.00
N TYR A 340 15.45 7.24 -4.23
CA TYR A 340 15.14 8.61 -4.59
C TYR A 340 13.64 8.79 -4.72
N SER A 341 13.10 9.84 -4.11
CA SER A 341 11.66 10.14 -4.16
C SER A 341 11.36 11.54 -3.67
N ARG A 342 10.49 12.27 -4.35
CA ARG A 342 9.91 13.51 -3.82
C ARG A 342 9.15 13.27 -2.52
N GLU A 343 8.59 12.07 -2.34
CA GLU A 343 7.85 11.68 -1.14
C GLU A 343 8.76 11.19 0.02
N ALA A 344 10.10 11.22 -0.11
CA ALA A 344 11.02 10.70 0.90
C ALA A 344 10.83 11.31 2.29
N LYS A 345 10.44 12.59 2.37
CA LYS A 345 10.10 13.26 3.63
C LYS A 345 8.85 12.67 4.29
N LEU A 346 7.83 12.34 3.50
CA LEU A 346 6.60 11.68 3.97
C LEU A 346 6.90 10.27 4.46
N MET A 347 7.72 9.52 3.70
CA MET A 347 8.19 8.19 4.09
C MET A 347 8.90 8.22 5.45
N ASN A 348 9.86 9.14 5.61
CA ASN A 348 10.59 9.31 6.87
C ASN A 348 9.66 9.66 8.04
N ALA A 349 8.71 10.56 7.85
CA ALA A 349 7.74 10.93 8.88
C ALA A 349 6.86 9.74 9.28
N LEU A 350 6.43 8.93 8.31
CA LEU A 350 5.63 7.73 8.56
C LEU A 350 6.43 6.67 9.31
N ILE A 351 7.66 6.36 8.88
CA ILE A 351 8.53 5.39 9.55
C ILE A 351 8.75 5.80 11.02
N ASN A 352 9.14 7.06 11.25
CA ASN A 352 9.33 7.59 12.60
C ASN A 352 8.07 7.42 13.47
N THR A 353 6.89 7.70 12.92
CA THR A 353 5.62 7.56 13.64
C THR A 353 5.32 6.10 13.96
N CYS A 354 5.53 5.18 13.01
CA CYS A 354 5.33 3.74 13.23
C CYS A 354 6.25 3.20 14.32
N VAL A 355 7.53 3.57 14.28
CA VAL A 355 8.52 3.15 15.28
C VAL A 355 8.19 3.72 16.66
N MET A 356 7.78 4.99 16.75
CA MET A 356 7.33 5.60 18.02
C MET A 356 6.12 4.87 18.61
N LYS A 357 5.09 4.59 17.78
CA LYS A 357 3.91 3.84 18.23
C LYS A 357 4.26 2.43 18.70
N LYS A 358 5.15 1.72 17.98
CA LYS A 358 5.64 0.39 18.37
C LYS A 358 6.39 0.43 19.71
N LYS A 359 7.20 1.47 19.97
CA LYS A 359 7.89 1.67 21.25
C LYS A 359 6.91 1.93 22.40
N LEU A 360 5.87 2.73 22.17
CA LEU A 360 4.85 3.04 23.18
C LEU A 360 4.04 1.77 23.54
N SER A 361 3.56 1.02 22.56
CA SER A 361 2.81 -0.23 22.80
C SER A 361 3.62 -1.24 23.61
N ARG A 362 4.91 -1.43 23.31
CA ARG A 362 5.78 -2.33 24.08
C ARG A 362 5.97 -1.89 25.54
N LYS A 363 6.00 -0.58 25.83
CA LYS A 363 6.08 -0.06 27.20
C LYS A 363 4.79 -0.36 27.98
N GLU A 364 3.64 -0.25 27.34
CA GLU A 364 2.35 -0.58 27.94
C GLU A 364 2.26 -2.08 28.28
N ASP A 365 2.86 -2.93 27.44
CA ASP A 365 2.95 -4.38 27.64
C ASP A 365 4.05 -4.79 28.66
N GLY A 366 4.74 -3.83 29.28
CA GLY A 366 5.79 -4.07 30.30
C GLY A 366 7.10 -4.61 29.77
N VAL A 367 7.33 -4.49 28.45
CA VAL A 367 8.59 -4.91 27.80
C VAL A 367 9.50 -3.69 27.70
N ASP A 368 10.57 -3.64 28.52
CA ASP A 368 11.59 -2.60 28.43
C ASP A 368 12.31 -2.66 27.07
N PHE A 369 12.31 -1.53 26.37
CA PHE A 369 13.10 -1.36 25.19
C PHE A 369 14.58 -1.20 25.62
N VAL A 370 15.33 -2.28 25.56
CA VAL A 370 16.81 -2.16 25.56
C VAL A 370 17.16 -1.44 24.28
N ASP A 371 17.74 -0.24 24.43
CA ASP A 371 18.31 0.52 23.30
C ASP A 371 19.49 -0.30 22.78
N ALA A 372 19.17 -1.27 21.95
CA ALA A 372 20.11 -2.19 21.39
C ALA A 372 20.88 -1.38 20.34
N GLY A 373 22.11 -1.05 20.69
CA GLY A 373 23.09 -0.57 19.73
C GLY A 373 23.05 -1.43 18.48
N LEU A 374 23.28 -0.83 17.33
CA LEU A 374 23.30 -1.41 15.98
C LEU A 374 23.20 -2.94 15.97
N PHE A 375 22.00 -3.47 15.77
CA PHE A 375 21.67 -4.90 15.69
C PHE A 375 22.00 -5.72 16.97
N PRO A 376 21.06 -5.83 17.93
CA PRO A 376 21.23 -6.76 19.04
C PRO A 376 21.28 -8.18 18.50
N GLY A 377 22.27 -8.93 18.94
CA GLY A 377 22.40 -10.34 18.63
C GLY A 377 21.14 -11.10 19.05
N ARG A 378 20.30 -11.47 18.09
CA ARG A 378 19.10 -12.26 18.32
C ARG A 378 19.30 -13.68 17.86
N ASN A 379 18.91 -14.61 18.74
CA ASN A 379 18.82 -16.04 18.45
C ASN A 379 17.53 -16.42 17.70
N ASP A 380 16.81 -15.47 17.09
CA ASP A 380 15.57 -15.75 16.36
C ASP A 380 15.74 -15.45 14.88
N THR A 381 16.19 -16.47 14.14
CA THR A 381 16.57 -16.42 12.73
C THR A 381 15.39 -16.49 11.74
N SER A 382 14.12 -16.37 12.23
CA SER A 382 12.96 -16.71 11.41
C SER A 382 12.50 -15.63 10.40
N HIS A 383 13.08 -14.41 10.37
CA HIS A 383 12.56 -13.29 9.59
C HIS A 383 13.59 -12.40 8.86
N ALA A 384 14.81 -12.85 8.66
CA ALA A 384 15.76 -12.08 7.88
C ALA A 384 15.38 -12.11 6.38
N SER A 385 15.58 -10.98 5.70
CA SER A 385 15.18 -10.81 4.30
C SER A 385 16.05 -11.65 3.37
N LYS A 386 15.45 -12.57 2.61
CA LYS A 386 16.12 -13.18 1.47
C LYS A 386 16.30 -12.13 0.39
N VAL A 387 17.55 -11.73 0.15
CA VAL A 387 17.87 -10.78 -0.92
C VAL A 387 17.80 -11.49 -2.26
N CYS A 388 16.93 -11.01 -3.14
CA CYS A 388 16.91 -11.51 -4.51
C CYS A 388 18.11 -10.95 -5.31
N ASN A 389 18.56 -11.69 -6.33
CA ASN A 389 19.68 -11.28 -7.20
C ASN A 389 19.50 -9.88 -7.82
N LYS A 390 18.26 -9.40 -7.98
CA LYS A 390 17.97 -8.07 -8.50
C LYS A 390 18.27 -7.01 -7.45
N LEU A 391 17.79 -7.20 -6.22
CA LEU A 391 18.04 -6.27 -5.12
C LEU A 391 19.54 -6.14 -4.84
N ASP A 392 20.28 -7.24 -4.89
CA ASP A 392 21.73 -7.25 -4.70
C ASP A 392 22.48 -6.29 -5.62
N LYS A 393 22.01 -6.21 -6.88
CA LYS A 393 22.58 -5.30 -7.89
C LYS A 393 22.17 -3.84 -7.71
N LEU A 394 21.15 -3.57 -6.92
CA LEU A 394 20.64 -2.22 -6.65
C LEU A 394 21.22 -1.64 -5.36
N CYS A 395 21.84 -2.43 -4.50
CA CYS A 395 22.48 -1.95 -3.28
C CYS A 395 23.75 -1.19 -3.58
N LEU A 396 23.98 -0.08 -2.88
CA LEU A 396 25.16 0.77 -3.03
C LEU A 396 26.40 0.07 -2.53
N THR A 397 26.31 -0.62 -1.39
CA THR A 397 27.44 -1.28 -0.74
C THR A 397 26.96 -2.33 0.27
N THR A 398 27.87 -3.21 0.65
CA THR A 398 27.70 -4.28 1.63
C THR A 398 28.67 -4.08 2.80
N TYR A 399 28.20 -4.21 4.03
CA TYR A 399 29.02 -4.09 5.23
C TYR A 399 29.03 -5.40 6.02
N THR A 400 30.19 -5.72 6.62
CA THR A 400 30.28 -6.78 7.63
C THR A 400 29.53 -6.38 8.91
N LYS A 401 29.31 -7.35 9.82
CA LYS A 401 28.78 -7.09 11.18
C LYS A 401 29.63 -6.09 11.96
N LYS A 402 30.91 -5.98 11.64
CA LYS A 402 31.85 -5.01 12.26
C LYS A 402 31.83 -3.63 11.61
N GLY A 403 30.99 -3.43 10.58
CA GLY A 403 30.90 -2.16 9.84
C GLY A 403 31.96 -1.95 8.77
N GLU A 404 32.74 -3.00 8.41
CA GLU A 404 33.72 -2.93 7.33
C GLU A 404 33.04 -3.08 5.98
N CYS A 405 33.35 -2.21 5.00
CA CYS A 405 32.84 -2.31 3.64
C CYS A 405 33.49 -3.50 2.92
N ILE A 406 32.69 -4.32 2.23
CA ILE A 406 33.12 -5.56 1.55
C ILE A 406 33.36 -5.31 0.04
N ASP A 407 32.78 -4.23 -0.55
CA ASP A 407 32.80 -3.95 -2.01
C ASP A 407 34.16 -3.42 -2.49
#